data_a71d516dd7ea2b4d79c9d832798fd7eb
#
_entry.id   a71d516dd7ea2b4d79c9d832798fd7eb
#
_cell.length_a   1.000
_cell.length_b   1.000
_cell.length_c   1.000
_cell.angle_alpha   90.00
_cell.angle_beta   90.00
_cell.angle_gamma   90.00
#
_symmetry.space_group_name_H-M   'P 1'
#
loop_
_entity.id
_entity.type
_entity.pdbx_description
1 polymer ?
#
loop_
_entity_poly.entity_id
_entity_poly.type
_entity_poly.pdbx_seq_one_letter_code
_entity_poly.pdbx_strand_id
1 'polypeptide(L)'
;MRRVVVTGIGTINSTGHNVKDSFKAVVDGVCGIDTITLFDASEFSVKIAGEVKDFDPTTVMDKKEVKKADRFIQLGIKAALEAMIDSGYVTQEDKKVDASIADRFGMISGSGIGGLSTIERNSIVCETKGSRKVSPFFIPSSLANMLSGFISIEHNLRGPSLSHVTACAASTHALNDAVKTIMIGGADRILVVGAESAICAAGVAGFAAMKALSTRNDEPKKSSRPFDIDRDGFVMGEGAGALVVEDLEIALARGAKIYAEIIGFGESGDANHITSPVMDGPLRAMKAALEMVKSITGEYPKIDYINA
;
A
#
# COMPACT_ATOMS: atom_id res chain seq x y z
N MET A 1 -0.27 -25.40 12.10
CA MET A 1 0.20 -24.14 11.46
C MET A 1 0.24 -23.06 12.54
N ARG A 2 1.17 -22.09 12.44
CA ARG A 2 1.22 -20.95 13.33
C ARG A 2 0.01 -20.03 13.09
N ARG A 3 -0.49 -19.40 14.15
CA ARG A 3 -1.53 -18.38 14.07
C ARG A 3 -0.88 -17.02 13.84
N VAL A 4 -1.50 -16.16 13.04
CA VAL A 4 -0.93 -14.88 12.65
C VAL A 4 -1.82 -13.73 13.11
N VAL A 5 -1.23 -12.76 13.81
CA VAL A 5 -1.93 -11.61 14.37
C VAL A 5 -1.35 -10.30 13.88
N VAL A 6 -2.17 -9.26 13.86
CA VAL A 6 -1.79 -7.87 13.56
C VAL A 6 -1.47 -7.17 14.88
N THR A 7 -0.27 -6.64 15.01
CA THR A 7 0.20 -5.97 16.23
C THR A 7 0.64 -4.52 16.03
N GLY A 8 0.75 -4.07 14.79
CA GLY A 8 1.04 -2.67 14.47
C GLY A 8 0.32 -2.23 13.21
N ILE A 9 -0.13 -1.00 13.19
CA ILE A 9 -0.83 -0.38 12.05
C ILE A 9 -0.27 1.01 11.76
N GLY A 10 -0.24 1.39 10.49
CA GLY A 10 0.20 2.71 10.05
C GLY A 10 -0.43 3.09 8.72
N THR A 11 -0.65 4.38 8.49
CA THR A 11 -1.20 4.88 7.23
C THR A 11 -0.82 6.33 6.95
N ILE A 12 -0.84 6.68 5.69
CA ILE A 12 -0.89 8.04 5.19
C ILE A 12 -1.74 8.06 3.92
N ASN A 13 -2.69 8.96 3.83
CA ASN A 13 -3.61 9.07 2.70
C ASN A 13 -4.15 10.49 2.56
N SER A 14 -5.03 10.73 1.59
CA SER A 14 -5.61 12.05 1.32
C SER A 14 -6.47 12.63 2.45
N THR A 15 -6.79 11.85 3.49
CA THR A 15 -7.62 12.30 4.61
C THR A 15 -6.86 12.40 5.93
N GLY A 16 -5.61 11.89 6.00
CA GLY A 16 -4.80 11.96 7.21
C GLY A 16 -3.40 11.40 7.03
N HIS A 17 -2.47 11.86 7.86
CA HIS A 17 -1.06 11.45 7.82
C HIS A 17 -0.69 10.40 8.87
N ASN A 18 -1.67 9.83 9.53
CA ASN A 18 -1.55 8.75 10.51
C ASN A 18 -2.89 8.04 10.69
N VAL A 19 -2.89 6.91 11.39
CA VAL A 19 -4.07 6.08 11.63
C VAL A 19 -5.18 6.86 12.37
N LYS A 20 -4.81 7.61 13.41
CA LYS A 20 -5.78 8.34 14.24
C LYS A 20 -6.54 9.39 13.44
N ASP A 21 -5.82 10.22 12.69
CA ASP A 21 -6.41 11.31 11.91
C ASP A 21 -7.20 10.76 10.72
N SER A 22 -6.67 9.74 10.03
CA SER A 22 -7.37 9.08 8.93
C SER A 22 -8.67 8.42 9.39
N PHE A 23 -8.64 7.70 10.52
CA PHE A 23 -9.83 7.06 11.06
C PHE A 23 -10.88 8.10 11.52
N LYS A 24 -10.43 9.17 12.18
CA LYS A 24 -11.32 10.28 12.54
C LYS A 24 -11.96 10.90 11.30
N ALA A 25 -11.20 11.17 10.25
CA ALA A 25 -11.72 11.71 9.00
C ALA A 25 -12.78 10.81 8.35
N VAL A 26 -12.56 9.47 8.37
CA VAL A 26 -13.55 8.49 7.88
C VAL A 26 -14.84 8.55 8.71
N VAL A 27 -14.74 8.58 10.04
CA VAL A 27 -15.91 8.68 10.94
C VAL A 27 -16.67 9.98 10.72
N ASP A 28 -15.96 11.09 10.51
CA ASP A 28 -16.54 12.41 10.26
C ASP A 28 -17.06 12.59 8.81
N GLY A 29 -16.88 11.60 7.93
CA GLY A 29 -17.30 11.67 6.52
C GLY A 29 -16.48 12.65 5.67
N VAL A 30 -15.22 12.91 6.04
CA VAL A 30 -14.33 13.81 5.30
C VAL A 30 -13.89 13.16 3.99
N CYS A 31 -14.08 13.86 2.89
CA CYS A 31 -13.62 13.44 1.57
C CYS A 31 -12.28 14.15 1.23
N GLY A 32 -11.25 13.36 0.94
CA GLY A 32 -9.92 13.85 0.56
C GLY A 32 -9.74 14.10 -0.95
N ILE A 33 -10.79 13.95 -1.76
CA ILE A 33 -10.72 14.21 -3.21
C ILE A 33 -10.87 15.70 -3.47
N ASP A 34 -9.99 16.24 -4.33
CA ASP A 34 -9.97 17.65 -4.71
C ASP A 34 -9.32 17.82 -6.09
N THR A 35 -9.19 19.07 -6.57
CA THR A 35 -8.45 19.39 -7.78
C THR A 35 -6.98 18.97 -7.65
N ILE A 36 -6.43 18.37 -8.71
CA ILE A 36 -5.02 17.97 -8.79
C ILE A 36 -4.11 19.20 -8.67
N THR A 37 -3.10 19.11 -7.82
CA THR A 37 -2.08 20.15 -7.60
C THR A 37 -0.65 19.68 -7.85
N LEU A 38 -0.42 18.38 -7.97
CA LEU A 38 0.91 17.79 -8.21
C LEU A 38 1.47 18.10 -9.60
N PHE A 39 0.60 18.41 -10.58
CA PHE A 39 0.96 18.89 -11.91
C PHE A 39 -0.16 19.75 -12.48
N ASP A 40 0.09 20.48 -13.57
CA ASP A 40 -0.94 21.26 -14.26
C ASP A 40 -1.87 20.35 -15.06
N ALA A 41 -3.08 20.15 -14.52
CA ALA A 41 -4.13 19.31 -15.13
C ALA A 41 -5.17 20.14 -15.91
N SER A 42 -4.94 21.43 -16.20
CA SER A 42 -5.92 22.32 -16.83
C SER A 42 -6.46 21.78 -18.17
N GLU A 43 -5.58 21.19 -18.98
CA GLU A 43 -5.92 20.62 -20.29
C GLU A 43 -6.36 19.16 -20.24
N PHE A 44 -6.44 18.53 -19.05
CA PHE A 44 -6.85 17.14 -18.89
C PHE A 44 -8.36 17.02 -18.77
N SER A 45 -8.92 15.93 -19.29
CA SER A 45 -10.34 15.60 -19.10
C SER A 45 -10.68 15.27 -17.64
N VAL A 46 -9.70 14.77 -16.88
CA VAL A 46 -9.80 14.48 -15.45
C VAL A 46 -8.86 15.42 -14.70
N LYS A 47 -9.41 16.16 -13.74
CA LYS A 47 -8.71 17.21 -12.98
C LYS A 47 -8.74 16.99 -11.48
N ILE A 48 -9.22 15.82 -11.04
CA ILE A 48 -9.47 15.48 -9.63
C ILE A 48 -8.72 14.24 -9.20
N ALA A 49 -8.24 14.26 -7.96
CA ALA A 49 -7.56 13.12 -7.32
C ALA A 49 -7.61 13.24 -5.78
N GLY A 50 -7.32 12.14 -5.10
CA GLY A 50 -7.07 12.10 -3.66
C GLY A 50 -5.57 12.22 -3.39
N GLU A 51 -5.04 13.45 -3.34
CA GLU A 51 -3.63 13.73 -3.06
C GLU A 51 -3.34 13.75 -1.55
N VAL A 52 -2.17 13.28 -1.14
CA VAL A 52 -1.63 13.49 0.22
C VAL A 52 -1.02 14.90 0.25
N LYS A 53 -1.80 15.88 0.74
CA LYS A 53 -1.38 17.28 0.83
C LYS A 53 -0.47 17.50 2.04
N ASP A 54 0.42 18.52 1.96
CA ASP A 54 1.25 19.00 3.07
C ASP A 54 2.16 17.95 3.72
N PHE A 55 2.49 16.87 3.01
CA PHE A 55 3.44 15.88 3.49
C PHE A 55 4.88 16.30 3.21
N ASP A 56 5.64 16.50 4.28
CA ASP A 56 7.09 16.69 4.21
C ASP A 56 7.81 15.36 4.50
N PRO A 57 8.42 14.73 3.50
CA PRO A 57 9.14 13.46 3.69
C PRO A 57 10.37 13.59 4.60
N THR A 58 10.89 14.81 4.84
CA THR A 58 12.03 15.00 5.75
C THR A 58 11.68 14.73 7.21
N THR A 59 10.41 14.62 7.54
CA THR A 59 9.93 14.21 8.88
C THR A 59 10.22 12.74 9.19
N VAL A 60 10.46 11.93 8.17
CA VAL A 60 10.68 10.47 8.31
C VAL A 60 11.96 9.98 7.63
N MET A 61 12.55 10.76 6.74
CA MET A 61 13.73 10.42 5.95
C MET A 61 14.79 11.54 6.00
N ASP A 62 16.07 11.18 5.90
CA ASP A 62 17.10 12.18 5.68
C ASP A 62 16.91 12.92 4.35
N LYS A 63 17.12 14.23 4.34
CA LYS A 63 16.97 15.10 3.16
C LYS A 63 17.74 14.61 1.92
N LYS A 64 18.88 13.92 2.14
CA LYS A 64 19.67 13.31 1.05
C LYS A 64 18.99 12.07 0.48
N GLU A 65 18.31 11.29 1.31
CA GLU A 65 17.62 10.07 0.91
C GLU A 65 16.29 10.37 0.22
N VAL A 66 15.60 11.45 0.60
CA VAL A 66 14.35 11.90 -0.07
C VAL A 66 14.55 12.04 -1.58
N LYS A 67 15.72 12.53 -2.04
CA LYS A 67 16.00 12.69 -3.47
C LYS A 67 16.24 11.38 -4.22
N LYS A 68 16.42 10.28 -3.50
CA LYS A 68 16.71 8.95 -4.06
C LYS A 68 15.46 8.05 -4.10
N ALA A 69 14.37 8.49 -3.50
CA ALA A 69 13.12 7.75 -3.38
C ALA A 69 11.99 8.45 -4.12
N ASP A 70 11.23 7.73 -4.94
CA ASP A 70 9.98 8.23 -5.50
C ASP A 70 8.94 8.44 -4.38
N ARG A 71 7.91 9.21 -4.66
CA ARG A 71 6.89 9.59 -3.69
C ARG A 71 6.17 8.38 -3.07
N PHE A 72 5.89 7.31 -3.83
CA PHE A 72 5.28 6.10 -3.26
C PHE A 72 6.16 5.46 -2.17
N ILE A 73 7.50 5.48 -2.34
CA ILE A 73 8.46 4.99 -1.33
C ILE A 73 8.41 5.89 -0.09
N GLN A 74 8.38 7.22 -0.28
CA GLN A 74 8.32 8.18 0.82
C GLN A 74 7.05 8.00 1.67
N LEU A 75 5.89 7.82 1.01
CA LEU A 75 4.62 7.53 1.68
C LEU A 75 4.68 6.18 2.41
N GLY A 76 5.24 5.15 1.76
CA GLY A 76 5.42 3.83 2.35
C GLY A 76 6.29 3.84 3.60
N ILE A 77 7.42 4.58 3.59
CA ILE A 77 8.29 4.76 4.77
C ILE A 77 7.54 5.43 5.92
N LYS A 78 6.69 6.44 5.62
CA LYS A 78 5.88 7.10 6.65
C LYS A 78 4.90 6.13 7.32
N ALA A 79 4.16 5.34 6.54
CA ALA A 79 3.24 4.34 7.08
C ALA A 79 3.98 3.22 7.81
N ALA A 80 5.10 2.74 7.27
CA ALA A 80 5.94 1.72 7.88
C ALA A 80 6.45 2.15 9.27
N LEU A 81 6.98 3.36 9.39
CA LEU A 81 7.49 3.88 10.67
C LEU A 81 6.38 3.93 11.72
N GLU A 82 5.18 4.40 11.36
CA GLU A 82 4.04 4.43 12.27
C GLU A 82 3.67 3.01 12.76
N ALA A 83 3.55 2.04 11.84
CA ALA A 83 3.24 0.65 12.19
C ALA A 83 4.32 0.00 13.08
N MET A 84 5.58 0.28 12.81
CA MET A 84 6.72 -0.24 13.60
C MET A 84 6.75 0.36 15.00
N ILE A 85 6.44 1.65 15.17
CA ILE A 85 6.29 2.30 16.48
C ILE A 85 5.08 1.75 17.21
N ASP A 86 3.93 1.66 16.56
CA ASP A 86 2.67 1.16 17.16
C ASP A 86 2.81 -0.29 17.63
N SER A 87 3.56 -1.12 16.91
CA SER A 87 3.88 -2.50 17.32
C SER A 87 4.84 -2.60 18.50
N GLY A 88 5.52 -1.52 18.87
CA GLY A 88 6.52 -1.48 19.95
C GLY A 88 7.88 -2.06 19.59
N TYR A 89 8.16 -2.33 18.31
CA TYR A 89 9.48 -2.83 17.88
C TYR A 89 10.54 -1.74 17.71
N VAL A 90 10.13 -0.51 17.46
CA VAL A 90 11.02 0.65 17.32
C VAL A 90 10.44 1.88 18.01
N THR A 91 11.25 2.93 18.15
CA THR A 91 10.81 4.25 18.59
C THR A 91 11.09 5.29 17.50
N GLN A 92 10.70 6.54 17.74
CA GLN A 92 11.01 7.64 16.81
C GLN A 92 12.54 7.90 16.73
N GLU A 93 13.27 7.68 17.82
CA GLU A 93 14.70 7.92 17.95
C GLU A 93 15.53 6.71 17.49
N ASP A 94 15.09 5.50 17.84
CA ASP A 94 15.73 4.24 17.43
C ASP A 94 14.79 3.45 16.52
N LYS A 95 15.03 3.60 15.22
CA LYS A 95 14.20 3.02 14.17
C LYS A 95 14.60 1.58 13.78
N LYS A 96 15.65 1.02 14.40
CA LYS A 96 16.13 -0.32 14.04
C LYS A 96 15.65 -1.36 15.04
N VAL A 97 15.19 -2.51 14.51
CA VAL A 97 14.89 -3.65 15.36
C VAL A 97 16.18 -4.25 15.95
N ASP A 98 16.07 -4.87 17.12
CA ASP A 98 17.17 -5.56 17.78
C ASP A 98 17.78 -6.63 16.85
N ALA A 99 19.10 -6.74 16.84
CA ALA A 99 19.83 -7.66 15.98
C ALA A 99 19.45 -9.12 16.21
N SER A 100 19.01 -9.50 17.42
CA SER A 100 18.62 -10.87 17.77
C SER A 100 17.34 -11.34 17.06
N ILE A 101 16.49 -10.40 16.61
CA ILE A 101 15.23 -10.71 15.91
C ILE A 101 15.28 -10.37 14.41
N ALA A 102 16.29 -9.62 13.97
CA ALA A 102 16.38 -9.06 12.63
C ALA A 102 16.30 -10.12 11.52
N ASP A 103 16.98 -11.26 11.68
CA ASP A 103 17.02 -12.34 10.67
C ASP A 103 15.68 -13.07 10.51
N ARG A 104 14.79 -12.93 11.49
CA ARG A 104 13.44 -13.54 11.49
C ARG A 104 12.34 -12.50 11.33
N PHE A 105 12.70 -11.24 11.03
CA PHE A 105 11.76 -10.16 10.74
C PHE A 105 11.85 -9.80 9.25
N GLY A 106 10.83 -10.17 8.50
CA GLY A 106 10.74 -9.92 7.05
C GLY A 106 10.08 -8.60 6.69
N MET A 107 10.16 -8.25 5.40
CA MET A 107 9.49 -7.10 4.79
C MET A 107 8.85 -7.52 3.48
N ILE A 108 7.54 -7.38 3.34
CA ILE A 108 6.83 -7.68 2.09
C ILE A 108 6.01 -6.47 1.68
N SER A 109 6.21 -5.99 0.45
CA SER A 109 5.50 -4.83 -0.07
C SER A 109 4.57 -5.17 -1.23
N GLY A 110 3.60 -4.28 -1.48
CA GLY A 110 2.75 -4.26 -2.65
C GLY A 110 2.65 -2.87 -3.25
N SER A 111 2.84 -2.76 -4.56
CA SER A 111 2.63 -1.53 -5.34
C SER A 111 2.18 -1.93 -6.74
N GLY A 112 1.19 -1.23 -7.29
CA GLY A 112 0.65 -1.56 -8.62
C GLY A 112 1.56 -1.15 -9.76
N ILE A 113 2.17 0.04 -9.64
CA ILE A 113 2.97 0.66 -10.71
C ILE A 113 4.37 1.04 -10.21
N GLY A 114 4.50 1.42 -8.94
CA GLY A 114 5.75 1.92 -8.38
C GLY A 114 6.04 3.36 -8.79
N GLY A 115 7.30 3.68 -9.15
CA GLY A 115 7.78 5.04 -9.37
C GLY A 115 7.42 5.65 -10.71
N LEU A 116 6.15 5.66 -11.11
CA LEU A 116 5.69 6.18 -12.40
C LEU A 116 6.07 7.65 -12.60
N SER A 117 5.94 8.48 -11.57
CA SER A 117 6.33 9.90 -11.61
C SER A 117 7.82 10.10 -11.89
N THR A 118 8.65 9.23 -11.33
CA THR A 118 10.10 9.23 -11.59
C THR A 118 10.42 8.74 -13.02
N ILE A 119 9.71 7.74 -13.52
CA ILE A 119 9.85 7.24 -14.91
C ILE A 119 9.48 8.35 -15.88
N GLU A 120 8.30 8.97 -15.72
CA GLU A 120 7.85 10.08 -16.55
C GLU A 120 8.88 11.21 -16.61
N ARG A 121 9.28 11.73 -15.46
CA ARG A 121 10.24 12.84 -15.36
C ARG A 121 11.59 12.52 -16.01
N ASN A 122 12.16 11.34 -15.75
CA ASN A 122 13.47 10.99 -16.31
C ASN A 122 13.40 10.63 -17.80
N SER A 123 12.29 10.11 -18.31
CA SER A 123 12.06 9.90 -19.74
C SER A 123 12.05 11.23 -20.48
N ILE A 124 11.33 12.22 -19.97
CA ILE A 124 11.31 13.59 -20.54
C ILE A 124 12.70 14.21 -20.48
N VAL A 125 13.44 14.07 -19.36
CA VAL A 125 14.81 14.59 -19.25
C VAL A 125 15.75 13.90 -20.26
N CYS A 126 15.64 12.60 -20.43
CA CYS A 126 16.44 11.85 -21.39
C CYS A 126 16.21 12.35 -22.82
N GLU A 127 14.96 12.53 -23.22
CA GLU A 127 14.56 12.99 -24.55
C GLU A 127 14.96 14.44 -24.81
N THR A 128 14.69 15.35 -23.84
CA THR A 128 14.85 16.79 -24.06
C THR A 128 16.24 17.34 -23.73
N LYS A 129 16.98 16.68 -22.79
CA LYS A 129 18.26 17.16 -22.26
C LYS A 129 19.41 16.17 -22.46
N GLY A 130 19.11 14.97 -22.96
CA GLY A 130 20.06 13.91 -23.24
C GLY A 130 20.39 13.02 -22.04
N SER A 131 20.90 11.83 -22.34
CA SER A 131 21.14 10.73 -21.38
C SER A 131 22.02 11.11 -20.18
N ARG A 132 22.96 12.05 -20.36
CA ARG A 132 23.87 12.51 -19.28
C ARG A 132 23.18 13.32 -18.17
N LYS A 133 21.93 13.73 -18.39
CA LYS A 133 21.12 14.50 -17.44
C LYS A 133 20.12 13.64 -16.65
N VAL A 134 19.99 12.38 -17.00
CA VAL A 134 19.16 11.41 -16.26
C VAL A 134 19.73 11.22 -14.86
N SER A 135 18.86 11.14 -13.87
CA SER A 135 19.26 10.96 -12.47
C SER A 135 19.98 9.62 -12.28
N PRO A 136 21.11 9.57 -11.54
CA PRO A 136 21.75 8.30 -11.17
C PRO A 136 20.88 7.45 -10.26
N PHE A 137 19.86 8.05 -9.63
CA PHE A 137 18.89 7.35 -8.79
C PHE A 137 17.62 6.95 -9.54
N PHE A 138 17.56 7.18 -10.88
CA PHE A 138 16.36 6.89 -11.67
C PHE A 138 15.87 5.45 -11.48
N ILE A 139 16.74 4.47 -11.69
CA ILE A 139 16.35 3.07 -11.57
C ILE A 139 15.95 2.69 -10.14
N PRO A 140 16.77 2.95 -9.10
CA PRO A 140 16.37 2.62 -7.74
C PRO A 140 15.08 3.31 -7.28
N SER A 141 14.80 4.54 -7.73
CA SER A 141 13.57 5.24 -7.39
C SER A 141 12.33 4.68 -8.10
N SER A 142 12.51 4.06 -9.27
CA SER A 142 11.39 3.63 -10.12
C SER A 142 10.87 2.23 -9.79
N LEU A 143 11.75 1.36 -9.29
CA LEU A 143 11.43 -0.05 -9.09
C LEU A 143 10.49 -0.27 -7.90
N ALA A 144 9.39 -1.01 -8.10
CA ALA A 144 8.39 -1.28 -7.06
C ALA A 144 8.99 -2.02 -5.84
N ASN A 145 9.97 -2.93 -6.05
CA ASN A 145 10.61 -3.66 -4.97
C ASN A 145 11.53 -2.79 -4.10
N MET A 146 11.86 -1.58 -4.53
CA MET A 146 12.67 -0.68 -3.72
C MET A 146 11.90 -0.12 -2.52
N LEU A 147 10.57 -0.19 -2.51
CA LEU A 147 9.79 0.04 -1.30
C LEU A 147 10.23 -0.90 -0.17
N SER A 148 10.30 -2.21 -0.43
CA SER A 148 10.86 -3.18 0.53
C SER A 148 12.33 -2.88 0.86
N GLY A 149 13.13 -2.53 -0.16
CA GLY A 149 14.57 -2.27 0.01
C GLY A 149 14.85 -1.11 0.95
N PHE A 150 14.23 0.05 0.74
CA PHE A 150 14.42 1.22 1.61
C PHE A 150 13.98 0.95 3.05
N ILE A 151 12.81 0.34 3.23
CA ILE A 151 12.24 0.06 4.56
C ILE A 151 13.06 -0.98 5.31
N SER A 152 13.53 -2.05 4.63
CA SER A 152 14.38 -3.07 5.29
C SER A 152 15.69 -2.50 5.78
N ILE A 153 16.31 -1.58 5.02
CA ILE A 153 17.55 -0.88 5.45
C ILE A 153 17.27 0.03 6.64
N GLU A 154 16.19 0.81 6.59
CA GLU A 154 15.81 1.75 7.65
C GLU A 154 15.60 1.03 8.99
N HIS A 155 14.88 -0.10 8.97
CA HIS A 155 14.50 -0.83 10.19
C HIS A 155 15.35 -2.06 10.50
N ASN A 156 16.43 -2.34 9.73
CA ASN A 156 17.26 -3.53 9.88
C ASN A 156 16.46 -4.84 9.78
N LEU A 157 15.52 -4.94 8.83
CA LEU A 157 14.72 -6.16 8.60
C LEU A 157 15.49 -7.08 7.65
N ARG A 158 15.95 -8.22 8.15
CA ARG A 158 16.87 -9.14 7.46
C ARG A 158 16.23 -10.49 7.10
N GLY A 159 14.96 -10.69 7.45
CA GLY A 159 14.16 -11.82 7.05
C GLY A 159 13.76 -11.78 5.56
N PRO A 160 12.81 -12.62 5.12
CA PRO A 160 12.33 -12.62 3.73
C PRO A 160 11.91 -11.21 3.26
N SER A 161 12.40 -10.80 2.08
CA SER A 161 12.06 -9.50 1.47
C SER A 161 11.51 -9.72 0.07
N LEU A 162 10.21 -9.43 -0.12
CA LEU A 162 9.48 -9.67 -1.36
C LEU A 162 8.66 -8.44 -1.74
N SER A 163 8.23 -8.39 -3.01
CA SER A 163 7.37 -7.32 -3.52
C SER A 163 6.38 -7.86 -4.53
N HIS A 164 5.12 -7.60 -4.29
CA HIS A 164 4.03 -7.96 -5.19
C HIS A 164 3.67 -6.80 -6.12
N VAL A 165 3.53 -7.08 -7.41
CA VAL A 165 3.16 -6.12 -8.45
C VAL A 165 1.98 -6.71 -9.22
N THR A 166 0.83 -6.78 -8.56
CA THR A 166 -0.41 -7.36 -9.07
C THR A 166 -1.54 -6.32 -9.11
N ALA A 167 -1.18 -5.12 -9.59
CA ALA A 167 -2.08 -3.97 -9.69
C ALA A 167 -2.81 -3.69 -8.37
N CYS A 168 -4.11 -3.46 -8.39
CA CYS A 168 -4.92 -3.12 -7.21
C CYS A 168 -4.89 -4.20 -6.10
N ALA A 169 -4.58 -5.45 -6.44
CA ALA A 169 -4.48 -6.56 -5.48
C ALA A 169 -3.10 -6.69 -4.81
N ALA A 170 -2.09 -5.89 -5.21
CA ALA A 170 -0.70 -6.06 -4.79
C ALA A 170 -0.53 -6.04 -3.27
N SER A 171 -1.18 -5.11 -2.57
CA SER A 171 -1.08 -5.00 -1.11
C SER A 171 -1.74 -6.19 -0.39
N THR A 172 -2.87 -6.68 -0.89
CA THR A 172 -3.53 -7.88 -0.34
C THR A 172 -2.69 -9.13 -0.58
N HIS A 173 -2.08 -9.29 -1.76
CA HIS A 173 -1.15 -10.38 -2.03
C HIS A 173 0.09 -10.32 -1.14
N ALA A 174 0.62 -9.12 -0.88
CA ALA A 174 1.72 -8.93 0.07
C ALA A 174 1.33 -9.40 1.48
N LEU A 175 0.12 -9.08 1.95
CA LEU A 175 -0.39 -9.55 3.23
C LEU A 175 -0.57 -11.06 3.25
N ASN A 176 -1.18 -11.64 2.22
CA ASN A 176 -1.40 -13.08 2.13
C ASN A 176 -0.09 -13.85 2.16
N ASP A 177 0.93 -13.37 1.43
CA ASP A 177 2.24 -14.02 1.38
C ASP A 177 3.00 -13.89 2.72
N ALA A 178 2.86 -12.75 3.41
CA ALA A 178 3.37 -12.60 4.76
C ALA A 178 2.74 -13.61 5.73
N VAL A 179 1.41 -13.76 5.67
CA VAL A 179 0.69 -14.73 6.50
C VAL A 179 1.14 -16.17 6.18
N LYS A 180 1.20 -16.55 4.91
CA LYS A 180 1.72 -17.86 4.47
C LYS A 180 3.13 -18.11 5.01
N THR A 181 4.02 -17.12 4.85
CA THR A 181 5.42 -17.22 5.28
C THR A 181 5.54 -17.47 6.79
N ILE A 182 4.75 -16.77 7.62
CA ILE A 182 4.74 -16.99 9.08
C ILE A 182 4.12 -18.34 9.42
N MET A 183 2.98 -18.71 8.81
CA MET A 183 2.29 -19.97 9.05
C MET A 183 3.17 -21.20 8.85
N ILE A 184 4.06 -21.18 7.84
CA ILE A 184 5.01 -22.27 7.55
C ILE A 184 6.35 -22.12 8.29
N GLY A 185 6.53 -21.09 9.12
CA GLY A 185 7.75 -20.87 9.90
C GLY A 185 8.90 -20.21 9.12
N GLY A 186 8.65 -19.65 7.95
CA GLY A 186 9.65 -18.93 7.15
C GLY A 186 10.12 -17.60 7.77
N ALA A 187 9.27 -16.97 8.56
CA ALA A 187 9.57 -15.80 9.38
C ALA A 187 8.78 -15.88 10.70
N ASP A 188 9.13 -15.04 11.66
CA ASP A 188 8.38 -14.90 12.91
C ASP A 188 7.53 -13.63 12.91
N ARG A 189 7.98 -12.61 12.19
CA ARG A 189 7.37 -11.30 12.04
C ARG A 189 7.57 -10.80 10.63
N ILE A 190 6.61 -10.08 10.09
CA ILE A 190 6.74 -9.41 8.77
C ILE A 190 6.06 -8.05 8.85
N LEU A 191 6.78 -7.03 8.39
CA LEU A 191 6.19 -5.74 8.07
C LEU A 191 5.63 -5.81 6.64
N VAL A 192 4.34 -5.58 6.50
CA VAL A 192 3.65 -5.52 5.21
C VAL A 192 3.34 -4.07 4.89
N VAL A 193 3.72 -3.60 3.71
CA VAL A 193 3.45 -2.22 3.28
C VAL A 193 2.88 -2.19 1.87
N GLY A 194 1.71 -1.60 1.73
CA GLY A 194 1.14 -1.21 0.44
C GLY A 194 1.32 0.30 0.21
N ALA A 195 1.85 0.70 -0.94
CA ALA A 195 2.01 2.12 -1.26
C ALA A 195 1.89 2.38 -2.76
N GLU A 196 1.22 3.47 -3.12
CA GLU A 196 1.12 3.93 -4.50
C GLU A 196 1.07 5.47 -4.59
N SER A 197 1.71 6.03 -5.61
CA SER A 197 1.63 7.46 -5.93
C SER A 197 1.80 7.67 -7.44
N ALA A 198 0.72 7.37 -8.18
CA ALA A 198 0.70 7.45 -9.64
C ALA A 198 -0.04 8.70 -10.17
N ILE A 199 -0.28 9.72 -9.32
CA ILE A 199 -0.91 10.99 -9.71
C ILE A 199 0.15 11.87 -10.39
N CYS A 200 0.41 11.57 -11.67
CA CYS A 200 1.27 12.32 -12.57
C CYS A 200 0.60 12.39 -13.95
N ALA A 201 1.14 13.20 -14.86
CA ALA A 201 0.51 13.41 -16.16
C ALA A 201 0.30 12.10 -16.94
N ALA A 202 1.32 11.25 -17.02
CA ALA A 202 1.21 9.94 -17.68
C ALA A 202 0.21 9.01 -17.01
N GLY A 203 0.18 8.99 -15.67
CA GLY A 203 -0.75 8.15 -14.90
C GLY A 203 -2.21 8.56 -15.15
N VAL A 204 -2.52 9.84 -14.98
CA VAL A 204 -3.88 10.37 -15.19
C VAL A 204 -4.29 10.22 -16.65
N ALA A 205 -3.41 10.57 -17.61
CA ALA A 205 -3.71 10.42 -19.04
C ALA A 205 -3.95 8.96 -19.44
N GLY A 206 -3.15 8.02 -18.91
CA GLY A 206 -3.28 6.59 -19.20
C GLY A 206 -4.63 6.02 -18.77
N PHE A 207 -5.04 6.28 -17.52
CA PHE A 207 -6.33 5.82 -17.01
C PHE A 207 -7.51 6.58 -17.65
N ALA A 208 -7.36 7.87 -17.96
CA ALA A 208 -8.38 8.64 -18.67
C ALA A 208 -8.59 8.13 -20.11
N ALA A 209 -7.53 7.75 -20.82
CA ALA A 209 -7.61 7.17 -22.16
C ALA A 209 -8.40 5.84 -22.18
N MET A 210 -8.34 5.07 -21.09
CA MET A 210 -9.14 3.86 -20.89
C MET A 210 -10.61 4.15 -20.51
N LYS A 211 -10.98 5.42 -20.33
CA LYS A 211 -12.28 5.86 -19.81
C LYS A 211 -12.62 5.21 -18.44
N ALA A 212 -11.59 5.03 -17.61
CA ALA A 212 -11.74 4.38 -16.32
C ALA A 212 -11.97 5.38 -15.17
N LEU A 213 -11.70 6.67 -15.40
CA LEU A 213 -11.77 7.73 -14.39
C LEU A 213 -13.07 8.50 -14.46
N SER A 214 -13.57 8.93 -13.29
CA SER A 214 -14.66 9.90 -13.20
C SER A 214 -14.22 11.26 -13.77
N THR A 215 -15.12 11.89 -14.51
CA THR A 215 -14.94 13.21 -15.10
C THR A 215 -15.72 14.31 -14.34
N ARG A 216 -16.23 14.04 -13.13
CA ARG A 216 -17.00 14.98 -12.29
C ARG A 216 -16.11 16.04 -11.66
N ASN A 217 -15.40 16.80 -12.49
CA ASN A 217 -14.44 17.83 -12.07
C ASN A 217 -15.09 18.97 -11.26
N ASP A 218 -16.36 19.27 -11.53
CA ASP A 218 -17.10 20.37 -10.87
C ASP A 218 -17.57 20.01 -9.45
N GLU A 219 -17.65 18.71 -9.12
CA GLU A 219 -18.05 18.21 -7.81
C GLU A 219 -17.07 17.15 -7.29
N PRO A 220 -15.79 17.49 -7.01
CA PRO A 220 -14.75 16.53 -6.65
C PRO A 220 -15.16 15.60 -5.50
N LYS A 221 -15.77 16.16 -4.46
CA LYS A 221 -16.18 15.43 -3.25
C LYS A 221 -17.34 14.45 -3.46
N LYS A 222 -18.01 14.49 -4.61
CA LYS A 222 -19.11 13.59 -4.99
C LYS A 222 -18.72 12.64 -6.13
N SER A 223 -17.49 12.69 -6.61
CA SER A 223 -17.04 11.95 -7.79
C SER A 223 -16.83 10.46 -7.51
N SER A 224 -16.25 10.08 -6.38
CA SER A 224 -16.14 8.68 -5.95
C SER A 224 -17.47 8.24 -5.34
N ARG A 225 -18.17 7.35 -6.02
CA ARG A 225 -19.52 6.90 -5.65
C ARG A 225 -19.72 5.40 -5.97
N PRO A 226 -19.02 4.51 -5.24
CA PRO A 226 -19.16 3.08 -5.45
C PRO A 226 -20.60 2.64 -5.23
N PHE A 227 -21.05 1.63 -5.99
CA PHE A 227 -22.42 1.09 -6.02
C PHE A 227 -23.52 2.04 -6.51
N ASP A 228 -23.23 3.33 -6.76
CA ASP A 228 -24.21 4.26 -7.33
C ASP A 228 -24.50 3.92 -8.80
N ILE A 229 -25.74 4.07 -9.23
CA ILE A 229 -26.14 3.81 -10.62
C ILE A 229 -25.51 4.81 -11.59
N ASP A 230 -25.29 6.04 -11.15
CA ASP A 230 -24.73 7.12 -11.95
C ASP A 230 -23.20 7.26 -11.83
N ARG A 231 -22.50 6.24 -11.30
CA ARG A 231 -21.04 6.24 -11.26
C ARG A 231 -20.48 6.24 -12.68
N ASP A 232 -19.43 7.03 -12.89
CA ASP A 232 -18.81 7.25 -14.20
C ASP A 232 -17.32 6.86 -14.26
N GLY A 233 -16.81 6.24 -13.20
CA GLY A 233 -15.41 5.81 -13.09
C GLY A 233 -14.89 5.93 -11.66
N PHE A 234 -13.65 5.52 -11.44
CA PHE A 234 -12.98 5.71 -10.16
C PHE A 234 -12.22 7.04 -10.11
N VAL A 235 -11.76 7.45 -8.94
CA VAL A 235 -10.88 8.60 -8.74
C VAL A 235 -9.52 8.09 -8.28
N MET A 236 -8.45 8.53 -8.93
CA MET A 236 -7.09 8.18 -8.51
C MET A 236 -6.80 8.75 -7.13
N GLY A 237 -6.11 7.97 -6.32
CA GLY A 237 -5.60 8.38 -5.02
C GLY A 237 -4.14 7.98 -4.85
N GLU A 238 -3.46 8.63 -3.92
CA GLU A 238 -2.15 8.21 -3.43
C GLU A 238 -2.20 7.98 -1.93
N GLY A 239 -1.28 7.15 -1.45
CA GLY A 239 -1.17 6.85 -0.04
C GLY A 239 -0.36 5.59 0.23
N ALA A 240 -0.30 5.24 1.51
CA ALA A 240 0.28 4.00 1.98
C ALA A 240 -0.44 3.48 3.22
N GLY A 241 -0.46 2.15 3.34
CA GLY A 241 -0.87 1.44 4.55
C GLY A 241 0.18 0.42 4.95
N ALA A 242 0.37 0.22 6.25
CA ALA A 242 1.33 -0.72 6.79
C ALA A 242 0.74 -1.53 7.93
N LEU A 243 1.09 -2.81 7.99
CA LEU A 243 0.74 -3.74 9.06
C LEU A 243 2.00 -4.46 9.55
N VAL A 244 2.19 -4.55 10.86
CA VAL A 244 3.09 -5.54 11.44
C VAL A 244 2.27 -6.78 11.74
N VAL A 245 2.62 -7.90 11.10
CA VAL A 245 2.02 -9.21 11.36
C VAL A 245 3.05 -10.14 11.99
N GLU A 246 2.64 -10.93 12.96
CA GLU A 246 3.54 -11.82 13.68
C GLU A 246 2.86 -13.08 14.21
N ASP A 247 3.65 -14.05 14.58
CA ASP A 247 3.20 -15.27 15.25
C ASP A 247 2.51 -14.92 16.57
N LEU A 248 1.33 -15.49 16.81
CA LEU A 248 0.52 -15.23 18.01
C LEU A 248 1.28 -15.50 19.31
N GLU A 249 2.01 -16.62 19.40
CA GLU A 249 2.72 -17.00 20.62
C GLU A 249 3.84 -15.98 20.95
N ILE A 250 4.50 -15.44 19.92
CA ILE A 250 5.50 -14.40 20.06
C ILE A 250 4.84 -13.10 20.51
N ALA A 251 3.72 -12.72 19.91
CA ALA A 251 2.97 -11.53 20.30
C ALA A 251 2.52 -11.59 21.76
N LEU A 252 1.98 -12.74 22.20
CA LEU A 252 1.57 -12.97 23.60
C LEU A 252 2.77 -12.93 24.56
N ALA A 253 3.88 -13.59 24.20
CA ALA A 253 5.08 -13.68 25.06
C ALA A 253 5.70 -12.29 25.33
N ARG A 254 5.59 -11.34 24.38
CA ARG A 254 6.10 -9.98 24.56
C ARG A 254 5.04 -8.97 25.05
N GLY A 255 3.80 -9.44 25.34
CA GLY A 255 2.71 -8.57 25.78
C GLY A 255 2.24 -7.57 24.73
N ALA A 256 2.29 -7.94 23.45
CA ALA A 256 1.89 -7.06 22.37
C ALA A 256 0.40 -6.72 22.39
N LYS A 257 0.05 -5.51 21.98
CA LYS A 257 -1.32 -5.19 21.60
C LYS A 257 -1.68 -5.97 20.33
N ILE A 258 -2.76 -6.71 20.35
CA ILE A 258 -3.28 -7.46 19.21
C ILE A 258 -4.53 -6.77 18.71
N TYR A 259 -4.53 -6.33 17.46
CA TYR A 259 -5.67 -5.71 16.80
C TYR A 259 -6.64 -6.74 16.24
N ALA A 260 -6.12 -7.77 15.60
CA ALA A 260 -6.91 -8.82 14.96
C ALA A 260 -6.04 -10.06 14.71
N GLU A 261 -6.69 -11.19 14.49
CA GLU A 261 -6.09 -12.40 13.95
C GLU A 261 -6.53 -12.58 12.51
N ILE A 262 -5.59 -12.96 11.63
CA ILE A 262 -5.88 -13.29 10.23
C ILE A 262 -6.12 -14.79 10.14
N ILE A 263 -7.38 -15.18 10.04
CA ILE A 263 -7.80 -16.59 10.11
C ILE A 263 -7.97 -17.24 8.73
N GLY A 264 -8.08 -16.44 7.66
CA GLY A 264 -8.22 -16.98 6.30
C GLY A 264 -7.98 -15.93 5.24
N PHE A 265 -7.55 -16.38 4.08
CA PHE A 265 -7.37 -15.56 2.88
C PHE A 265 -7.67 -16.39 1.64
N GLY A 266 -7.93 -15.71 0.51
CA GLY A 266 -8.17 -16.38 -0.76
C GLY A 266 -7.65 -15.55 -1.93
N GLU A 267 -7.20 -16.25 -2.96
CA GLU A 267 -6.64 -15.68 -4.18
C GLU A 267 -7.22 -16.42 -5.39
N SER A 268 -7.44 -15.71 -6.49
CA SER A 268 -7.86 -16.30 -7.76
C SER A 268 -7.42 -15.44 -8.93
N GLY A 269 -7.28 -16.05 -10.11
CA GLY A 269 -7.18 -15.34 -11.38
C GLY A 269 -8.53 -15.37 -12.09
N ASP A 270 -8.99 -14.25 -12.65
CA ASP A 270 -10.24 -14.16 -13.40
C ASP A 270 -10.17 -14.98 -14.70
N ALA A 271 -9.05 -14.87 -15.44
CA ALA A 271 -8.80 -15.53 -16.73
C ALA A 271 -9.87 -15.25 -17.81
N ASN A 272 -10.57 -14.10 -17.70
CA ASN A 272 -11.61 -13.70 -18.64
C ASN A 272 -11.10 -12.68 -19.67
N HIS A 273 -10.82 -11.46 -19.25
CA HIS A 273 -10.40 -10.36 -20.11
C HIS A 273 -9.43 -9.46 -19.39
N ILE A 274 -8.54 -8.78 -20.14
CA ILE A 274 -7.47 -7.98 -19.55
C ILE A 274 -7.97 -6.79 -18.71
N THR A 275 -9.10 -6.20 -19.07
CA THR A 275 -9.67 -5.02 -18.40
C THR A 275 -11.15 -5.14 -18.04
N SER A 276 -11.79 -6.25 -18.35
CA SER A 276 -13.23 -6.49 -18.07
C SER A 276 -13.38 -7.68 -17.11
N PRO A 277 -13.31 -7.44 -15.79
CA PRO A 277 -13.47 -8.50 -14.79
C PRO A 277 -14.89 -9.04 -14.78
N VAL A 278 -15.03 -10.31 -14.41
CA VAL A 278 -16.31 -10.96 -14.17
C VAL A 278 -16.45 -11.32 -12.68
N MET A 279 -17.70 -11.49 -12.24
CA MET A 279 -18.01 -11.76 -10.82
C MET A 279 -17.39 -13.07 -10.31
N ASP A 280 -17.15 -14.06 -11.18
CA ASP A 280 -16.65 -15.38 -10.80
C ASP A 280 -15.25 -15.31 -10.14
N GLY A 281 -14.35 -14.46 -10.64
CA GLY A 281 -13.01 -14.28 -10.08
C GLY A 281 -13.03 -13.89 -8.60
N PRO A 282 -13.58 -12.72 -8.23
CA PRO A 282 -13.73 -12.30 -6.83
C PRO A 282 -14.50 -13.30 -5.97
N LEU A 283 -15.58 -13.91 -6.51
CA LEU A 283 -16.37 -14.91 -5.79
C LEU A 283 -15.52 -16.14 -5.41
N ARG A 284 -14.65 -16.62 -6.32
CA ARG A 284 -13.74 -17.75 -6.02
C ARG A 284 -12.71 -17.38 -4.94
N ALA A 285 -12.17 -16.16 -4.97
CA ALA A 285 -11.25 -15.69 -3.91
C ALA A 285 -11.94 -15.64 -2.54
N MET A 286 -13.17 -15.08 -2.46
CA MET A 286 -13.94 -15.06 -1.21
C MET A 286 -14.27 -16.48 -0.71
N LYS A 287 -14.71 -17.37 -1.60
CA LYS A 287 -14.95 -18.78 -1.25
C LYS A 287 -13.69 -19.49 -0.75
N ALA A 288 -12.54 -19.26 -1.40
CA ALA A 288 -11.28 -19.85 -0.97
C ALA A 288 -10.89 -19.40 0.45
N ALA A 289 -11.12 -18.14 0.82
CA ALA A 289 -10.90 -17.66 2.17
C ALA A 289 -11.77 -18.40 3.20
N LEU A 290 -13.05 -18.59 2.90
CA LEU A 290 -13.98 -19.30 3.78
C LEU A 290 -13.64 -20.81 3.89
N GLU A 291 -13.30 -21.46 2.78
CA GLU A 291 -12.88 -22.86 2.76
C GLU A 291 -11.57 -23.09 3.52
N MET A 292 -10.64 -22.14 3.47
CA MET A 292 -9.44 -22.17 4.28
C MET A 292 -9.78 -22.21 5.78
N VAL A 293 -10.65 -21.30 6.24
CA VAL A 293 -11.08 -21.30 7.65
C VAL A 293 -11.73 -22.62 8.02
N LYS A 294 -12.67 -23.10 7.22
CA LYS A 294 -13.34 -24.38 7.45
C LYS A 294 -12.34 -25.55 7.52
N SER A 295 -11.32 -25.56 6.68
CA SER A 295 -10.30 -26.62 6.68
C SER A 295 -9.47 -26.65 7.97
N ILE A 296 -9.34 -25.50 8.64
CA ILE A 296 -8.57 -25.35 9.88
C ILE A 296 -9.46 -25.61 11.11
N THR A 297 -10.68 -25.08 11.12
CA THR A 297 -11.57 -25.08 12.29
C THR A 297 -12.63 -26.18 12.28
N GLY A 298 -12.89 -26.81 11.11
CA GLY A 298 -13.94 -27.78 10.90
C GLY A 298 -15.29 -27.19 10.46
N GLU A 299 -15.48 -25.88 10.55
CA GLU A 299 -16.75 -25.21 10.21
C GLU A 299 -16.53 -23.87 9.52
N TYR A 300 -17.53 -23.39 8.78
CA TYR A 300 -17.51 -22.05 8.20
C TYR A 300 -17.61 -20.98 9.28
N PRO A 301 -16.84 -19.88 9.16
CA PRO A 301 -16.96 -18.77 10.10
C PRO A 301 -18.30 -18.05 9.91
N LYS A 302 -18.87 -17.56 11.00
CA LYS A 302 -19.92 -16.56 10.93
C LYS A 302 -19.31 -15.22 10.50
N ILE A 303 -19.90 -14.59 9.49
CA ILE A 303 -19.48 -13.25 9.03
C ILE A 303 -20.41 -12.21 9.63
N ASP A 304 -19.88 -11.34 10.46
CA ASP A 304 -20.63 -10.26 11.11
C ASP A 304 -20.53 -8.93 10.36
N TYR A 305 -19.45 -8.71 9.59
CA TYR A 305 -19.20 -7.47 8.84
C TYR A 305 -18.43 -7.74 7.54
N ILE A 306 -18.78 -7.02 6.51
CA ILE A 306 -18.07 -7.01 5.21
C ILE A 306 -17.68 -5.56 4.90
N ASN A 307 -16.39 -5.31 4.70
CA ASN A 307 -15.89 -4.08 4.12
C ASN A 307 -15.79 -4.27 2.60
N ALA A 308 -16.64 -3.56 1.82
CA ALA A 308 -16.75 -3.70 0.37
C ALA A 308 -16.49 -2.35 -0.34
#